data_20bcdd6cf6ff5b89bf2f024101cc22be
#
_entry.id   20bcdd6cf6ff5b89bf2f024101cc22be
#
_cell.length_a   1.000
_cell.length_b   1.000
_cell.length_c   1.000
_cell.angle_alpha   90.00
_cell.angle_beta   90.00
_cell.angle_gamma   90.00
#
_symmetry.space_group_name_H-M   'P 1'
#
loop_
_entity.id
_entity.type
_entity.pdbx_description
1 polymer ?
#
loop_
_entity_poly.entity_id
_entity_poly.type
_entity_poly.pdbx_seq_one_letter_code
_entity_poly.pdbx_strand_id
1 'polypeptide(L)'
;MPDHYYTNNPSASHDRKLWDTVLRGQTYRFVSDAGVFSKNGVDYGSRVLIEAIDVPSGASVLDVGCGYGPIGLTAAQLTGESGHVTMIDVNSRAVELARENAAVNGITNVTILQSDLFEGLGQERFHMVLTNPPIRAGKSTVHAIFEGAYERLLPGGTLWIVIQKKQGAPSAKEKLESLFGDVEEVTKDKGYRIFKAEKKI
;
A
#
# COMPACT_ATOMS: atom_id res chain seq x y z
N MET A 1 17.21 19.86 -4.56
CA MET A 1 17.15 18.66 -3.69
C MET A 1 16.74 17.48 -4.56
N PRO A 2 17.28 16.29 -4.34
CA PRO A 2 16.80 15.13 -5.09
C PRO A 2 15.32 14.88 -4.75
N ASP A 3 14.53 14.59 -5.77
CA ASP A 3 13.13 14.25 -5.61
C ASP A 3 12.98 12.98 -4.75
N HIS A 4 12.10 13.06 -3.78
CA HIS A 4 11.71 11.91 -3.00
C HIS A 4 10.42 11.31 -3.59
N TYR A 5 10.26 9.98 -3.50
CA TYR A 5 9.07 9.28 -4.01
C TYR A 5 7.74 9.73 -3.37
N TYR A 6 7.80 10.46 -2.26
CA TYR A 6 6.63 11.05 -1.58
C TYR A 6 6.39 12.53 -1.93
N THR A 7 7.01 13.06 -2.99
CA THR A 7 6.69 14.40 -3.49
C THR A 7 5.46 14.36 -4.39
N ASN A 8 4.71 15.47 -4.40
CA ASN A 8 3.46 15.57 -5.16
C ASN A 8 3.71 15.47 -6.68
N ASN A 9 4.70 16.17 -7.16
CA ASN A 9 5.06 16.26 -8.59
C ASN A 9 6.56 16.08 -8.72
N PRO A 10 7.05 14.87 -9.01
CA PRO A 10 8.49 14.65 -9.18
C PRO A 10 9.04 15.39 -10.38
N SER A 11 10.18 16.05 -10.20
CA SER A 11 10.92 16.76 -11.25
C SER A 11 11.99 15.89 -11.93
N ALA A 12 12.24 14.69 -11.41
CA ALA A 12 13.20 13.75 -11.97
C ALA A 12 12.89 13.46 -13.44
N SER A 13 13.93 13.44 -14.28
CA SER A 13 13.80 13.02 -15.67
C SER A 13 13.30 11.57 -15.75
N HIS A 14 12.50 11.26 -16.78
CA HIS A 14 11.97 9.93 -16.96
C HIS A 14 13.07 8.88 -17.18
N ASP A 15 12.90 7.74 -16.56
CA ASP A 15 13.72 6.53 -16.74
C ASP A 15 12.80 5.31 -16.63
N ARG A 16 11.91 5.19 -17.61
CA ARG A 16 10.87 4.16 -17.64
C ARG A 16 11.46 2.78 -17.85
N LYS A 17 10.98 1.82 -17.09
CA LYS A 17 11.36 0.40 -17.17
C LYS A 17 10.12 -0.46 -17.27
N LEU A 18 10.17 -1.46 -18.13
CA LEU A 18 9.14 -2.48 -18.27
C LEU A 18 9.73 -3.83 -17.86
N TRP A 19 9.05 -4.54 -16.96
CA TRP A 19 9.53 -5.83 -16.45
C TRP A 19 8.37 -6.68 -15.94
N ASP A 20 8.60 -7.99 -15.92
CA ASP A 20 7.64 -8.96 -15.43
C ASP A 20 8.09 -9.50 -14.06
N THR A 21 7.13 -9.85 -13.23
CA THR A 21 7.36 -10.46 -11.92
C THR A 21 6.23 -11.39 -11.55
N VAL A 22 6.49 -12.33 -10.66
CA VAL A 22 5.48 -13.25 -10.12
C VAL A 22 5.15 -12.84 -8.69
N LEU A 23 3.87 -12.60 -8.42
CA LEU A 23 3.33 -12.31 -7.09
C LEU A 23 2.14 -13.23 -6.84
N ARG A 24 2.13 -13.93 -5.71
CA ARG A 24 1.06 -14.89 -5.38
C ARG A 24 0.77 -15.91 -6.48
N GLY A 25 1.82 -16.37 -7.15
CA GLY A 25 1.72 -17.35 -8.24
C GLY A 25 1.21 -16.80 -9.58
N GLN A 26 0.95 -15.51 -9.70
CA GLN A 26 0.54 -14.86 -10.94
C GLN A 26 1.63 -13.95 -11.49
N THR A 27 1.76 -13.94 -12.81
CA THR A 27 2.68 -13.04 -13.52
C THR A 27 2.03 -11.69 -13.74
N TYR A 28 2.74 -10.64 -13.34
CA TYR A 28 2.37 -9.24 -13.57
C TYR A 28 3.42 -8.56 -14.41
N ARG A 29 2.98 -7.69 -15.28
CA ARG A 29 3.84 -6.78 -16.04
C ARG A 29 3.73 -5.39 -15.47
N PHE A 30 4.85 -4.80 -15.05
CA PHE A 30 4.90 -3.46 -14.47
C PHE A 30 5.72 -2.51 -15.30
N VAL A 31 5.23 -1.28 -15.39
CA VAL A 31 6.01 -0.11 -15.78
C VAL A 31 6.36 0.66 -14.51
N SER A 32 7.62 1.01 -14.37
CA SER A 32 8.12 1.88 -13.31
C SER A 32 8.92 3.04 -13.90
N ASP A 33 9.23 4.06 -13.09
CA ASP A 33 9.91 5.25 -13.56
C ASP A 33 10.76 5.89 -12.46
N ALA A 34 11.64 6.80 -12.83
CA ALA A 34 12.35 7.65 -11.86
C ALA A 34 11.36 8.52 -11.08
N GLY A 35 11.71 8.85 -9.84
CA GLY A 35 10.85 9.62 -8.94
C GLY A 35 9.72 8.82 -8.29
N VAL A 36 9.68 7.50 -8.51
CA VAL A 36 8.74 6.58 -7.89
C VAL A 36 9.51 5.51 -7.12
N PHE A 37 8.98 5.12 -5.97
CA PHE A 37 9.61 4.13 -5.10
C PHE A 37 9.82 2.78 -5.80
N SER A 38 11.02 2.21 -5.59
CA SER A 38 11.38 0.87 -6.08
C SER A 38 11.27 0.67 -7.59
N LYS A 39 11.79 1.60 -8.37
CA LYS A 39 11.73 1.59 -9.84
C LYS A 39 12.39 0.37 -10.52
N ASN A 40 13.23 -0.37 -9.82
CA ASN A 40 13.97 -1.53 -10.38
C ASN A 40 13.32 -2.88 -10.09
N GLY A 41 12.16 -2.90 -9.48
CA GLY A 41 11.43 -4.11 -9.11
C GLY A 41 10.59 -3.90 -7.86
N VAL A 42 9.71 -4.85 -7.56
CA VAL A 42 8.94 -4.81 -6.31
C VAL A 42 9.90 -4.94 -5.14
N ASP A 43 9.87 -3.97 -4.23
CA ASP A 43 10.74 -4.00 -3.06
C ASP A 43 10.42 -5.20 -2.16
N TYR A 44 11.42 -5.61 -1.39
CA TYR A 44 11.31 -6.83 -0.60
C TYR A 44 10.21 -6.75 0.46
N GLY A 45 10.06 -5.60 1.13
CA GLY A 45 9.00 -5.38 2.11
C GLY A 45 7.60 -5.53 1.51
N SER A 46 7.37 -4.92 0.35
CA SER A 46 6.10 -5.09 -0.39
C SER A 46 5.84 -6.54 -0.78
N ARG A 47 6.87 -7.29 -1.20
CA ARG A 47 6.73 -8.73 -1.49
C ARG A 47 6.33 -9.53 -0.26
N VAL A 48 6.96 -9.27 0.88
CA VAL A 48 6.63 -9.95 2.15
C VAL A 48 5.18 -9.67 2.54
N LEU A 49 4.73 -8.42 2.41
CA LEU A 49 3.33 -8.04 2.67
C LEU A 49 2.38 -8.76 1.70
N ILE A 50 2.64 -8.69 0.41
CA ILE A 50 1.81 -9.31 -0.64
C ILE A 50 1.63 -10.82 -0.39
N GLU A 51 2.69 -11.52 -0.02
CA GLU A 51 2.62 -12.95 0.26
C GLU A 51 1.88 -13.28 1.58
N ALA A 52 1.82 -12.34 2.52
CA ALA A 52 1.22 -12.55 3.83
C ALA A 52 -0.27 -12.19 3.92
N ILE A 53 -0.73 -11.22 3.11
CA ILE A 53 -2.11 -10.71 3.22
C ILE A 53 -3.15 -11.79 2.91
N ASP A 54 -4.24 -11.74 3.66
CA ASP A 54 -5.43 -12.55 3.43
C ASP A 54 -6.58 -11.63 3.05
N VAL A 55 -6.84 -11.52 1.74
CA VAL A 55 -7.85 -10.60 1.18
C VAL A 55 -9.15 -11.37 0.97
N PRO A 56 -10.22 -11.01 1.69
CA PRO A 56 -11.50 -11.68 1.50
C PRO A 56 -12.07 -11.42 0.09
N SER A 57 -12.70 -12.44 -0.48
CA SER A 57 -13.44 -12.28 -1.73
C SER A 57 -14.57 -11.25 -1.55
N GLY A 58 -14.69 -10.34 -2.51
CA GLY A 58 -15.69 -9.28 -2.48
C GLY A 58 -15.40 -8.12 -1.53
N ALA A 59 -14.20 -8.08 -0.94
CA ALA A 59 -13.83 -7.02 -0.01
C ALA A 59 -13.62 -5.66 -0.69
N SER A 60 -13.90 -4.59 0.05
CA SER A 60 -13.48 -3.23 -0.24
C SER A 60 -12.14 -2.97 0.43
N VAL A 61 -11.11 -2.68 -0.34
CA VAL A 61 -9.72 -2.56 0.10
C VAL A 61 -9.15 -1.18 -0.22
N LEU A 62 -8.36 -0.62 0.67
CA LEU A 62 -7.61 0.62 0.45
C LEU A 62 -6.12 0.34 0.50
N ASP A 63 -5.38 0.75 -0.52
CA ASP A 63 -3.91 0.75 -0.56
C ASP A 63 -3.41 2.18 -0.39
N VAL A 64 -2.76 2.48 0.74
CA VAL A 64 -2.24 3.81 1.08
C VAL A 64 -0.77 3.90 0.72
N GLY A 65 -0.43 4.87 -0.12
CA GLY A 65 0.92 5.02 -0.66
C GLY A 65 1.21 3.94 -1.71
N CYS A 66 0.32 3.81 -2.69
CA CYS A 66 0.30 2.67 -3.62
C CYS A 66 1.52 2.58 -4.56
N GLY A 67 2.27 3.67 -4.74
CA GLY A 67 3.34 3.69 -5.73
C GLY A 67 2.81 3.37 -7.13
N TYR A 68 3.54 2.58 -7.90
CA TYR A 68 3.10 2.14 -9.22
C TYR A 68 2.16 0.91 -9.20
N GLY A 69 1.74 0.45 -8.01
CA GLY A 69 0.59 -0.42 -7.84
C GLY A 69 0.78 -1.86 -7.38
N PRO A 70 1.97 -2.36 -6.97
CA PRO A 70 2.15 -3.79 -6.73
C PRO A 70 1.20 -4.39 -5.68
N ILE A 71 1.03 -3.73 -4.54
CA ILE A 71 0.18 -4.22 -3.45
C ILE A 71 -1.29 -4.16 -3.84
N GLY A 72 -1.76 -2.98 -4.26
CA GLY A 72 -3.16 -2.76 -4.60
C GLY A 72 -3.65 -3.59 -5.78
N LEU A 73 -2.84 -3.74 -6.83
CA LEU A 73 -3.20 -4.54 -7.99
C LEU A 73 -3.25 -6.04 -7.67
N THR A 74 -2.34 -6.53 -6.83
CA THR A 74 -2.41 -7.90 -6.33
C THR A 74 -3.66 -8.11 -5.48
N ALA A 75 -3.99 -7.17 -4.58
CA ALA A 75 -5.20 -7.21 -3.78
C ALA A 75 -6.46 -7.23 -4.65
N ALA A 76 -6.48 -6.46 -5.75
CA ALA A 76 -7.60 -6.44 -6.69
C ALA A 76 -7.84 -7.82 -7.34
N GLN A 77 -6.80 -8.53 -7.70
CA GLN A 77 -6.90 -9.91 -8.19
C GLN A 77 -7.42 -10.86 -7.10
N LEU A 78 -6.94 -10.71 -5.87
CA LEU A 78 -7.32 -11.58 -4.75
C LEU A 78 -8.78 -11.38 -4.32
N THR A 79 -9.27 -10.14 -4.29
CA THR A 79 -10.67 -9.86 -3.91
C THR A 79 -11.67 -10.25 -5.00
N GLY A 80 -11.21 -10.36 -6.26
CA GLY A 80 -12.03 -10.76 -7.39
C GLY A 80 -12.98 -9.67 -7.90
N GLU A 81 -13.76 -10.01 -8.91
CA GLU A 81 -14.62 -9.06 -9.63
C GLU A 81 -15.71 -8.42 -8.74
N SER A 82 -16.14 -9.12 -7.69
CA SER A 82 -17.12 -8.60 -6.73
C SER A 82 -16.53 -7.65 -5.69
N GLY A 83 -15.20 -7.59 -5.58
CA GLY A 83 -14.49 -6.68 -4.70
C GLY A 83 -13.99 -5.44 -5.43
N HIS A 84 -13.46 -4.49 -4.68
CA HIS A 84 -12.92 -3.25 -5.22
C HIS A 84 -11.73 -2.76 -4.41
N VAL A 85 -10.70 -2.27 -5.08
CA VAL A 85 -9.53 -1.68 -4.44
C VAL A 85 -9.41 -0.21 -4.81
N THR A 86 -9.35 0.64 -3.79
CA THR A 86 -9.00 2.05 -3.94
C THR A 86 -7.52 2.22 -3.63
N MET A 87 -6.79 2.87 -4.50
CA MET A 87 -5.35 3.07 -4.39
C MET A 87 -5.04 4.55 -4.39
N ILE A 88 -4.31 5.03 -3.39
CA ILE A 88 -3.99 6.44 -3.22
C ILE A 88 -2.48 6.65 -3.07
N ASP A 89 -1.99 7.73 -3.66
CA ASP A 89 -0.61 8.20 -3.51
C ASP A 89 -0.55 9.71 -3.67
N VAL A 90 0.35 10.36 -2.94
CA VAL A 90 0.60 11.80 -3.08
C VAL A 90 1.34 12.13 -4.38
N ASN A 91 2.10 11.18 -4.89
CA ASN A 91 2.95 11.31 -6.07
C ASN A 91 2.12 11.12 -7.35
N SER A 92 1.97 12.19 -8.14
CA SER A 92 1.19 12.15 -9.40
C SER A 92 1.72 11.14 -10.42
N ARG A 93 3.04 11.00 -10.51
CA ARG A 93 3.69 10.04 -11.42
C ARG A 93 3.40 8.60 -11.02
N ALA A 94 3.40 8.30 -9.72
CA ALA A 94 3.01 6.99 -9.21
C ALA A 94 1.56 6.65 -9.56
N VAL A 95 0.65 7.59 -9.40
CA VAL A 95 -0.77 7.41 -9.76
C VAL A 95 -0.95 7.10 -11.25
N GLU A 96 -0.28 7.83 -12.12
CA GLU A 96 -0.31 7.58 -13.58
C GLU A 96 0.22 6.20 -13.92
N LEU A 97 1.35 5.79 -13.32
CA LEU A 97 1.93 4.48 -13.51
C LEU A 97 1.02 3.36 -12.97
N ALA A 98 0.40 3.56 -11.81
CA ALA A 98 -0.54 2.58 -11.26
C ALA A 98 -1.75 2.36 -12.17
N ARG A 99 -2.29 3.42 -12.78
CA ARG A 99 -3.36 3.34 -13.77
C ARG A 99 -2.93 2.57 -15.01
N GLU A 100 -1.75 2.87 -15.53
CA GLU A 100 -1.17 2.15 -16.68
C GLU A 100 -0.95 0.68 -16.35
N ASN A 101 -0.43 0.37 -15.17
CA ASN A 101 -0.20 -1.00 -14.72
C ASN A 101 -1.50 -1.78 -14.51
N ALA A 102 -2.55 -1.13 -14.03
CA ALA A 102 -3.88 -1.74 -13.97
C ALA A 102 -4.34 -2.15 -15.38
N ALA A 103 -4.25 -1.24 -16.35
CA ALA A 103 -4.65 -1.50 -17.72
C ALA A 103 -3.82 -2.63 -18.38
N VAL A 104 -2.49 -2.59 -18.24
CA VAL A 104 -1.58 -3.61 -18.81
C VAL A 104 -1.88 -5.00 -18.26
N ASN A 105 -2.30 -5.12 -17.01
CA ASN A 105 -2.64 -6.39 -16.38
C ASN A 105 -4.14 -6.76 -16.47
N GLY A 106 -4.95 -5.96 -17.17
CA GLY A 106 -6.38 -6.20 -17.32
C GLY A 106 -7.17 -6.11 -16.01
N ILE A 107 -6.70 -5.32 -15.06
CA ILE A 107 -7.34 -5.14 -13.75
C ILE A 107 -8.25 -3.93 -13.83
N THR A 108 -9.55 -4.14 -13.62
CA THR A 108 -10.60 -3.12 -13.80
C THR A 108 -11.33 -2.74 -12.52
N ASN A 109 -11.24 -3.56 -11.47
CA ASN A 109 -11.89 -3.33 -10.17
C ASN A 109 -11.06 -2.45 -9.23
N VAL A 110 -10.53 -1.35 -9.77
CA VAL A 110 -9.70 -0.40 -9.03
C VAL A 110 -10.13 1.03 -9.28
N THR A 111 -9.94 1.88 -8.28
CA THR A 111 -10.01 3.34 -8.36
C THR A 111 -8.68 3.89 -7.87
N ILE A 112 -7.98 4.66 -8.70
CA ILE A 112 -6.62 5.13 -8.40
C ILE A 112 -6.62 6.65 -8.40
N LEU A 113 -6.25 7.26 -7.27
CA LEU A 113 -6.38 8.69 -7.02
C LEU A 113 -5.08 9.28 -6.49
N GLN A 114 -4.75 10.49 -6.94
CA GLN A 114 -3.78 11.32 -6.24
C GLN A 114 -4.42 11.87 -4.96
N SER A 115 -3.78 11.66 -3.82
CA SER A 115 -4.30 12.09 -2.52
C SER A 115 -3.14 12.36 -1.55
N ASP A 116 -3.18 13.49 -0.89
CA ASP A 116 -2.34 13.72 0.28
C ASP A 116 -2.98 13.00 1.47
N LEU A 117 -2.38 11.88 1.87
CA LEU A 117 -2.99 10.93 2.81
C LEU A 117 -4.43 10.59 2.38
N PHE A 118 -5.42 10.87 3.20
CA PHE A 118 -6.82 10.50 2.96
C PHE A 118 -7.68 11.64 2.39
N GLU A 119 -7.10 12.80 2.12
CA GLU A 119 -7.85 14.01 1.71
C GLU A 119 -8.61 13.85 0.40
N GLY A 120 -8.10 13.04 -0.53
CA GLY A 120 -8.74 12.76 -1.81
C GLY A 120 -9.91 11.76 -1.75
N LEU A 121 -10.13 11.13 -0.59
CA LEU A 121 -11.21 10.18 -0.37
C LEU A 121 -12.48 10.89 0.13
N GLY A 122 -13.65 10.39 -0.31
CA GLY A 122 -14.95 10.78 0.27
C GLY A 122 -15.19 10.15 1.64
N GLN A 123 -16.39 9.63 1.85
CA GLN A 123 -16.80 9.01 3.11
C GLN A 123 -16.68 7.46 3.09
N GLU A 124 -15.96 6.93 2.10
CA GLU A 124 -15.84 5.49 1.95
C GLU A 124 -15.18 4.84 3.16
N ARG A 125 -15.67 3.64 3.46
CA ARG A 125 -15.15 2.75 4.50
C ARG A 125 -14.70 1.44 3.87
N PHE A 126 -13.72 0.79 4.49
CA PHE A 126 -13.05 -0.36 3.90
C PHE A 126 -13.05 -1.56 4.86
N HIS A 127 -13.11 -2.76 4.29
CA HIS A 127 -12.90 -4.00 5.04
C HIS A 127 -11.41 -4.19 5.38
N MET A 128 -10.52 -3.65 4.54
CA MET A 128 -9.09 -3.83 4.69
C MET A 128 -8.34 -2.60 4.21
N VAL A 129 -7.33 -2.20 4.96
CA VAL A 129 -6.35 -1.18 4.56
C VAL A 129 -4.97 -1.81 4.54
N LEU A 130 -4.24 -1.58 3.46
CA LEU A 130 -2.89 -2.06 3.23
C LEU A 130 -1.93 -0.88 3.10
N THR A 131 -0.74 -0.98 3.66
CA THR A 131 0.29 0.02 3.44
C THR A 131 1.71 -0.51 3.65
N ASN A 132 2.60 -0.12 2.77
CA ASN A 132 4.04 -0.06 3.00
C ASN A 132 4.36 1.43 3.27
N PRO A 133 4.37 1.87 4.54
CA PRO A 133 4.36 3.29 4.85
C PRO A 133 5.65 3.99 4.44
N PRO A 134 5.60 5.28 4.04
CA PRO A 134 6.75 6.05 3.61
C PRO A 134 7.62 6.48 4.81
N ILE A 135 8.51 5.61 5.26
CA ILE A 135 9.34 5.83 6.45
C ILE A 135 10.16 7.12 6.36
N ARG A 136 10.64 7.47 5.16
CA ARG A 136 11.42 8.69 4.93
C ARG A 136 10.62 9.98 5.09
N ALA A 137 9.30 9.91 5.04
CA ALA A 137 8.42 11.06 5.31
C ALA A 137 8.31 11.41 6.79
N GLY A 138 8.83 10.55 7.65
CA GLY A 138 8.89 10.77 9.09
C GLY A 138 7.81 10.04 9.88
N LYS A 139 8.07 9.90 11.18
CA LYS A 139 7.22 9.19 12.13
C LYS A 139 5.80 9.77 12.20
N SER A 140 5.65 11.09 12.17
CA SER A 140 4.33 11.74 12.23
C SER A 140 3.45 11.39 11.04
N THR A 141 4.01 11.32 9.85
CA THR A 141 3.30 10.91 8.63
C THR A 141 2.87 9.44 8.72
N VAL A 142 3.76 8.55 9.16
CA VAL A 142 3.44 7.13 9.35
C VAL A 142 2.32 6.96 10.37
N HIS A 143 2.36 7.67 11.50
CA HIS A 143 1.32 7.62 12.52
C HIS A 143 -0.01 8.20 12.03
N ALA A 144 0.00 9.26 11.21
CA ALA A 144 -1.20 9.81 10.59
C ALA A 144 -1.86 8.80 9.63
N ILE A 145 -1.07 7.99 8.93
CA ILE A 145 -1.59 6.90 8.11
C ILE A 145 -2.32 5.87 8.98
N PHE A 146 -1.77 5.49 10.11
CA PHE A 146 -2.44 4.52 11.00
C PHE A 146 -3.74 5.07 11.61
N GLU A 147 -3.74 6.32 12.03
CA GLU A 147 -4.93 7.01 12.55
C GLU A 147 -6.04 7.10 11.48
N GLY A 148 -5.69 7.57 10.29
CA GLY A 148 -6.64 7.65 9.18
C GLY A 148 -7.16 6.30 8.71
N ALA A 149 -6.31 5.27 8.72
CA ALA A 149 -6.72 3.91 8.42
C ALA A 149 -7.74 3.39 9.45
N TYR A 150 -7.48 3.62 10.74
CA TYR A 150 -8.44 3.27 11.80
C TYR A 150 -9.80 3.91 11.57
N GLU A 151 -9.84 5.20 11.25
CA GLU A 151 -11.08 5.94 10.99
C GLU A 151 -11.83 5.40 9.78
N ARG A 152 -11.11 4.98 8.74
CA ARG A 152 -11.68 4.50 7.47
C ARG A 152 -12.06 3.01 7.47
N LEU A 153 -11.66 2.26 8.47
CA LEU A 153 -12.04 0.85 8.57
C LEU A 153 -13.48 0.69 9.05
N LEU A 154 -14.18 -0.25 8.43
CA LEU A 154 -15.42 -0.79 8.97
C LEU A 154 -15.15 -1.53 10.29
N PRO A 155 -16.14 -1.62 11.20
CA PRO A 155 -16.02 -2.51 12.35
C PRO A 155 -15.69 -3.95 11.90
N GLY A 156 -14.68 -4.56 12.53
CA GLY A 156 -14.14 -5.85 12.11
C GLY A 156 -13.14 -5.79 10.95
N GLY A 157 -12.94 -4.63 10.35
CA GLY A 157 -11.94 -4.43 9.30
C GLY A 157 -10.51 -4.45 9.83
N THR A 158 -9.56 -4.68 8.94
CA THR A 158 -8.15 -4.90 9.31
C THR A 158 -7.20 -3.95 8.61
N LEU A 159 -6.20 -3.49 9.34
CA LEU A 159 -5.03 -2.80 8.80
C LEU A 159 -3.84 -3.75 8.75
N TRP A 160 -3.21 -3.85 7.58
CA TRP A 160 -1.99 -4.62 7.38
C TRP A 160 -0.86 -3.70 6.96
N ILE A 161 0.26 -3.78 7.66
CA ILE A 161 1.46 -2.99 7.34
C ILE A 161 2.68 -3.88 7.23
N VAL A 162 3.65 -3.43 6.44
CA VAL A 162 5.02 -3.92 6.48
C VAL A 162 5.93 -2.81 6.98
N ILE A 163 6.82 -3.16 7.90
CA ILE A 163 7.83 -2.25 8.42
C ILE A 163 9.10 -2.99 8.80
N GLN A 164 10.25 -2.40 8.46
CA GLN A 164 11.53 -2.97 8.83
C GLN A 164 11.85 -2.69 10.29
N LYS A 165 12.40 -3.69 11.00
CA LYS A 165 12.77 -3.57 12.42
C LYS A 165 13.61 -2.32 12.70
N LYS A 166 14.62 -2.07 11.86
CA LYS A 166 15.54 -0.94 11.99
C LYS A 166 14.93 0.42 11.63
N GLN A 167 13.75 0.43 11.03
CA GLN A 167 13.05 1.62 10.55
C GLN A 167 11.81 1.97 11.37
N GLY A 168 11.74 1.49 12.62
CA GLY A 168 10.73 1.91 13.57
C GLY A 168 9.61 0.91 13.83
N ALA A 169 9.83 -0.40 13.59
CA ALA A 169 8.82 -1.43 13.87
C ALA A 169 8.33 -1.42 15.33
N PRO A 170 9.18 -1.27 16.37
CA PRO A 170 8.68 -1.18 17.75
C PRO A 170 7.75 0.01 17.98
N SER A 171 8.08 1.20 17.47
CA SER A 171 7.26 2.40 17.58
C SER A 171 5.94 2.27 16.80
N ALA A 172 5.99 1.67 15.63
CA ALA A 172 4.79 1.39 14.83
C ALA A 172 3.84 0.44 15.57
N LYS A 173 4.36 -0.64 16.13
CA LYS A 173 3.57 -1.60 16.91
C LYS A 173 2.89 -0.92 18.10
N GLU A 174 3.63 -0.12 18.88
CA GLU A 174 3.10 0.64 20.01
C GLU A 174 1.95 1.57 19.57
N LYS A 175 2.12 2.30 18.47
CA LYS A 175 1.08 3.18 17.93
C LYS A 175 -0.16 2.39 17.50
N LEU A 176 0.03 1.28 16.82
CA LEU A 176 -1.07 0.40 16.41
C LEU A 176 -1.82 -0.17 17.64
N GLU A 177 -1.10 -0.60 18.67
CA GLU A 177 -1.69 -1.08 19.92
C GLU A 177 -2.52 0.02 20.61
N SER A 178 -2.05 1.26 20.59
CA SER A 178 -2.78 2.41 21.15
C SER A 178 -4.11 2.68 20.42
N LEU A 179 -4.18 2.41 19.12
CA LEU A 179 -5.39 2.64 18.31
C LEU A 179 -6.34 1.43 18.31
N PHE A 180 -5.80 0.24 18.13
CA PHE A 180 -6.57 -0.98 17.89
C PHE A 180 -6.69 -1.90 19.12
N GLY A 181 -5.82 -1.74 20.10
CA GLY A 181 -5.69 -2.65 21.26
C GLY A 181 -4.71 -3.77 20.95
N ASP A 182 -5.15 -4.83 20.30
CA ASP A 182 -4.30 -5.96 19.96
C ASP A 182 -3.70 -5.83 18.56
N VAL A 183 -2.44 -6.22 18.43
CA VAL A 183 -1.70 -6.24 17.15
C VAL A 183 -1.03 -7.59 16.98
N GLU A 184 -1.33 -8.24 15.88
CA GLU A 184 -0.71 -9.51 15.50
C GLU A 184 0.53 -9.28 14.64
N GLU A 185 1.67 -9.87 15.02
CA GLU A 185 2.80 -10.02 14.11
C GLU A 185 2.59 -11.29 13.28
N VAL A 186 2.10 -11.12 12.06
CA VAL A 186 1.71 -12.24 11.20
C VAL A 186 2.92 -13.04 10.75
N THR A 187 3.98 -12.34 10.34
CA THR A 187 5.24 -12.94 9.91
C THR A 187 6.38 -11.94 9.97
N LYS A 188 7.58 -12.45 9.88
CA LYS A 188 8.81 -11.66 9.75
C LYS A 188 9.76 -12.35 8.77
N ASP A 189 10.42 -11.58 7.94
CA ASP A 189 11.42 -12.09 7.02
C ASP A 189 12.48 -11.02 6.75
N LYS A 190 13.75 -11.38 6.89
CA LYS A 190 14.93 -10.50 6.68
C LYS A 190 14.81 -9.13 7.33
N GLY A 191 14.27 -9.08 8.54
CA GLY A 191 14.06 -7.85 9.29
C GLY A 191 12.78 -7.09 8.97
N TYR A 192 12.03 -7.47 7.94
CA TYR A 192 10.69 -6.96 7.68
C TYR A 192 9.66 -7.68 8.53
N ARG A 193 8.75 -6.93 9.12
CA ARG A 193 7.66 -7.44 9.95
C ARG A 193 6.32 -7.05 9.36
N ILE A 194 5.40 -8.00 9.34
CA ILE A 194 4.02 -7.77 8.94
C ILE A 194 3.17 -7.71 10.19
N PHE A 195 2.54 -6.56 10.41
CA PHE A 195 1.56 -6.37 11.48
C PHE A 195 0.15 -6.32 10.91
N LYS A 196 -0.76 -6.97 11.61
CA LYS A 196 -2.20 -6.93 11.37
C LYS A 196 -2.88 -6.41 12.62
N ALA A 197 -3.73 -5.43 12.46
CA ALA A 197 -4.55 -4.87 13.53
C ALA A 197 -6.02 -4.86 13.10
N GLU A 198 -6.91 -5.30 13.96
CA GLU A 198 -8.35 -5.38 13.69
C GLU A 198 -9.09 -4.28 14.46
N LYS A 199 -9.95 -3.55 13.76
CA LYS A 199 -10.85 -2.58 14.38
C LYS A 199 -12.01 -3.35 15.03
N LYS A 200 -12.05 -3.32 16.35
CA LYS A 200 -13.10 -3.98 17.13
C LYS A 200 -14.49 -3.40 16.83
N ILE A 201 -15.49 -4.24 17.00
CA ILE A 201 -16.91 -3.88 16.83
C ILE A 201 -17.39 -3.06 18.02
#